data_876bd078b7f01c61df9f1dadf37e117a
#
_entry.id   876bd078b7f01c61df9f1dadf37e117a
#
_cell.length_a   1.000
_cell.length_b   1.000
_cell.length_c   1.000
_cell.angle_alpha   90.00
_cell.angle_beta   90.00
_cell.angle_gamma   90.00
#
_symmetry.space_group_name_H-M   'P 1'
#
loop_
_entity.id
_entity.type
_entity.pdbx_description
1 polymer ?
#
loop_
_entity_poly.entity_id
_entity_poly.type
_entity_poly.pdbx_seq_one_letter_code
_entity_poly.pdbx_strand_id
1 'polypeptide(L)'
;MFAPLTARAHGLVFTRVEAMFGKPGVVNITIDYDLSLILSQPEAYHALTQSSPETQAAAVKLALPVIREAMEFYAGDTRLELELQGFSLPQLPETAFADPAQDKAAVLRFTAKLPAVPGPLVMVVPYGARVHHPVLFAAGSTAAGVLARSWVEEGPSEEFEWAGLAVGKDAGGVARAPDGATATSPWYVELWTYLRLGFKHIVPQGLDHMLFVLALFFLGLEWRKLIAQTTVFTIAHATTLFLSRYGVISLPGKYVEPLIAFSIACIALENIWRPKLGPARLALVFAFGLVHGLGFAGSLAEVEFPRDQFLLALLGFNLGVDFGQLFVIAVAFLAVGWFRDRPWFRHRITVPACGLIAATGLCWTVQRIFF
;
A
#
# COMPACT_ATOMS: atom_id res chain seq x y z
N MET A 1 -30.78 2.28 4.80
CA MET A 1 -30.28 1.70 3.52
C MET A 1 -28.77 1.64 3.67
N PHE A 2 -28.20 0.50 4.05
CA PHE A 2 -26.74 0.35 4.19
C PHE A 2 -26.16 0.27 2.78
N ALA A 3 -25.38 1.26 2.38
CA ALA A 3 -24.57 1.13 1.17
C ALA A 3 -23.65 -0.09 1.33
N PRO A 4 -23.57 -0.99 0.35
CA PRO A 4 -22.64 -2.11 0.42
C PRO A 4 -21.21 -1.57 0.44
N LEU A 5 -20.49 -1.81 1.53
CA LEU A 5 -19.05 -1.58 1.60
C LEU A 5 -18.39 -2.53 0.58
N THR A 6 -18.02 -1.98 -0.57
CA THR A 6 -17.29 -2.71 -1.60
C THR A 6 -15.83 -2.81 -1.17
N ALA A 7 -15.49 -3.83 -0.41
CA ALA A 7 -14.10 -4.09 -0.06
C ALA A 7 -13.48 -4.98 -1.15
N ARG A 8 -12.54 -4.44 -1.91
CA ARG A 8 -11.61 -5.19 -2.77
C ARG A 8 -10.32 -5.47 -2.00
N ALA A 9 -9.53 -6.44 -2.45
CA ALA A 9 -8.20 -6.69 -1.87
C ALA A 9 -7.33 -5.46 -2.10
N HIS A 10 -6.74 -4.96 -1.02
CA HIS A 10 -6.20 -3.61 -0.93
C HIS A 10 -4.72 -3.58 -1.32
N GLY A 11 -4.37 -2.69 -2.25
CA GLY A 11 -3.00 -2.28 -2.52
C GLY A 11 -2.41 -1.41 -1.41
N LEU A 12 -1.10 -1.22 -1.44
CA LEU A 12 -0.47 -0.15 -0.68
C LEU A 12 -0.84 1.18 -1.34
N VAL A 13 -1.49 2.07 -0.60
CA VAL A 13 -1.76 3.43 -1.06
C VAL A 13 -0.66 4.34 -0.53
N PHE A 14 0.18 4.82 -1.44
CA PHE A 14 1.25 5.79 -1.18
C PHE A 14 1.47 6.65 -2.42
N THR A 15 2.04 7.83 -2.24
CA THR A 15 2.43 8.70 -3.35
C THR A 15 3.78 8.26 -3.89
N ARG A 16 3.88 8.00 -5.20
CA ARG A 16 5.14 7.70 -5.88
C ARG A 16 5.62 8.90 -6.66
N VAL A 17 6.91 9.16 -6.59
CA VAL A 17 7.59 10.21 -7.33
C VAL A 17 8.85 9.65 -7.97
N GLU A 18 8.98 9.79 -9.27
CA GLU A 18 10.16 9.36 -10.03
C GLU A 18 10.81 10.55 -10.73
N ALA A 19 12.09 10.77 -10.47
CA ALA A 19 12.90 11.80 -11.14
C ALA A 19 13.93 11.13 -12.06
N MET A 20 13.75 11.27 -13.38
CA MET A 20 14.57 10.59 -14.39
C MET A 20 15.35 11.58 -15.23
N PHE A 21 16.67 11.42 -15.22
CA PHE A 21 17.62 12.22 -16.01
C PHE A 21 17.85 11.55 -17.35
N GLY A 22 17.61 12.25 -18.47
CA GLY A 22 17.78 11.68 -19.80
C GLY A 22 18.37 12.65 -20.80
N LYS A 23 18.01 13.94 -20.72
CA LYS A 23 18.56 15.01 -21.55
C LYS A 23 19.37 15.96 -20.69
N PRO A 24 20.50 16.50 -21.21
CA PRO A 24 21.28 17.50 -20.49
C PRO A 24 20.43 18.70 -20.07
N GLY A 25 20.55 19.14 -18.83
CA GLY A 25 19.87 20.32 -18.31
C GLY A 25 18.38 20.16 -18.02
N VAL A 26 17.84 18.93 -18.11
CA VAL A 26 16.42 18.66 -17.85
C VAL A 26 16.25 17.40 -17.02
N VAL A 27 15.36 17.45 -16.04
CA VAL A 27 14.86 16.28 -15.30
C VAL A 27 13.38 16.07 -15.63
N ASN A 28 13.00 14.82 -15.87
CA ASN A 28 11.60 14.41 -16.01
C ASN A 28 11.13 13.89 -14.67
N ILE A 29 10.01 14.43 -14.16
CA ILE A 29 9.43 14.03 -12.86
C ILE A 29 8.04 13.48 -13.13
N THR A 30 7.83 12.25 -12.73
CA THR A 30 6.52 11.59 -12.75
C THR A 30 6.01 11.51 -11.33
N ILE A 31 4.76 11.92 -11.11
CA ILE A 31 4.09 11.90 -9.81
C ILE A 31 2.79 11.11 -9.94
N ASP A 32 2.66 10.03 -9.19
CA ASP A 32 1.43 9.29 -9.03
C ASP A 32 0.65 9.94 -7.87
N TYR A 33 -0.33 10.79 -8.21
CA TYR A 33 -1.05 11.63 -7.26
C TYR A 33 -2.53 11.29 -7.20
N ASP A 34 -3.04 10.99 -6.01
CA ASP A 34 -4.48 10.77 -5.81
C ASP A 34 -5.22 12.10 -5.77
N LEU A 35 -5.94 12.42 -6.84
CA LEU A 35 -6.74 13.64 -6.93
C LEU A 35 -7.92 13.67 -5.96
N SER A 36 -8.31 12.56 -5.34
CA SER A 36 -9.35 12.56 -4.30
C SER A 36 -8.94 13.35 -3.04
N LEU A 37 -7.63 13.55 -2.83
CA LEU A 37 -7.11 14.42 -1.78
C LEU A 37 -7.46 15.90 -1.99
N ILE A 38 -7.81 16.28 -3.21
CA ILE A 38 -8.23 17.64 -3.61
C ILE A 38 -9.73 17.67 -3.88
N LEU A 39 -10.23 16.66 -4.63
CA LEU A 39 -11.63 16.50 -4.96
C LEU A 39 -12.32 15.78 -3.80
N SER A 40 -13.04 16.50 -2.97
CA SER A 40 -13.60 15.99 -1.71
C SER A 40 -14.67 14.89 -1.86
N GLN A 41 -15.08 14.56 -3.09
CA GLN A 41 -16.14 13.59 -3.37
C GLN A 41 -15.67 12.53 -4.37
N PRO A 42 -15.75 11.23 -4.02
CA PRO A 42 -15.36 10.12 -4.91
C PRO A 42 -16.10 10.13 -6.25
N GLU A 43 -17.39 10.47 -6.23
CA GLU A 43 -18.24 10.56 -7.42
C GLU A 43 -17.75 11.65 -8.38
N ALA A 44 -17.28 12.78 -7.84
CA ALA A 44 -16.71 13.88 -8.64
C ALA A 44 -15.42 13.45 -9.34
N TYR A 45 -14.58 12.64 -8.66
CA TYR A 45 -13.36 12.13 -9.27
C TYR A 45 -13.69 11.11 -10.38
N HIS A 46 -14.60 10.17 -10.13
CA HIS A 46 -15.04 9.23 -11.17
C HIS A 46 -15.64 9.98 -12.37
N ALA A 47 -16.56 10.93 -12.15
CA ALA A 47 -17.14 11.74 -13.21
C ALA A 47 -16.07 12.50 -14.02
N LEU A 48 -15.01 12.99 -13.36
CA LEU A 48 -13.88 13.61 -14.04
C LEU A 48 -13.19 12.62 -14.99
N THR A 49 -12.96 11.37 -14.58
CA THR A 49 -12.31 10.36 -15.45
C THR A 49 -13.12 10.03 -16.70
N GLN A 50 -14.44 10.21 -16.66
CA GLN A 50 -15.37 9.95 -17.78
C GLN A 50 -15.64 11.21 -18.62
N SER A 51 -15.09 12.37 -18.23
CA SER A 51 -15.35 13.65 -18.92
C SER A 51 -14.48 13.83 -20.17
N SER A 52 -14.74 14.89 -20.93
CA SER A 52 -13.93 15.21 -22.13
C SER A 52 -12.46 15.51 -21.75
N PRO A 53 -11.50 15.27 -22.66
CA PRO A 53 -10.09 15.59 -22.44
C PRO A 53 -9.86 17.06 -22.03
N GLU A 54 -10.68 17.98 -22.55
CA GLU A 54 -10.61 19.41 -22.22
C GLU A 54 -11.02 19.67 -20.77
N THR A 55 -12.10 19.02 -20.29
CA THR A 55 -12.55 19.10 -18.91
C THR A 55 -11.55 18.50 -17.95
N GLN A 56 -10.96 17.36 -18.31
CA GLN A 56 -9.90 16.71 -17.53
C GLN A 56 -8.68 17.62 -17.42
N ALA A 57 -8.24 18.21 -18.52
CA ALA A 57 -7.09 19.12 -18.54
C ALA A 57 -7.34 20.38 -17.70
N ALA A 58 -8.54 20.95 -17.75
CA ALA A 58 -8.92 22.09 -16.94
C ALA A 58 -8.90 21.75 -15.43
N ALA A 59 -9.44 20.60 -15.05
CA ALA A 59 -9.47 20.15 -13.66
C ALA A 59 -8.05 19.87 -13.12
N VAL A 60 -7.21 19.18 -13.89
CA VAL A 60 -5.80 18.94 -13.52
C VAL A 60 -5.06 20.27 -13.37
N LYS A 61 -5.28 21.23 -14.30
CA LYS A 61 -4.64 22.55 -14.20
C LYS A 61 -5.03 23.31 -12.94
N LEU A 62 -6.28 23.20 -12.49
CA LEU A 62 -6.74 23.77 -11.22
C LEU A 62 -6.11 23.10 -9.99
N ALA A 63 -5.78 21.82 -10.08
CA ALA A 63 -5.12 21.08 -9.01
C ALA A 63 -3.61 21.34 -8.89
N LEU A 64 -2.95 21.81 -9.98
CA LEU A 64 -1.49 22.00 -10.01
C LEU A 64 -0.90 22.83 -8.86
N PRO A 65 -1.50 23.95 -8.42
CA PRO A 65 -0.97 24.71 -7.29
C PRO A 65 -0.86 23.86 -6.03
N VAL A 66 -1.91 23.10 -5.69
CA VAL A 66 -1.94 22.22 -4.51
C VAL A 66 -0.89 21.11 -4.63
N ILE A 67 -0.73 20.52 -5.81
CA ILE A 67 0.25 19.45 -6.06
C ILE A 67 1.68 19.98 -5.92
N ARG A 68 1.96 21.19 -6.44
CA ARG A 68 3.27 21.85 -6.34
C ARG A 68 3.60 22.32 -4.91
N GLU A 69 2.60 22.64 -4.11
CA GLU A 69 2.75 22.95 -2.69
C GLU A 69 2.95 21.68 -1.84
N ALA A 70 2.40 20.55 -2.30
CA ALA A 70 2.51 19.28 -1.59
C ALA A 70 3.89 18.62 -1.73
N MET A 71 4.65 18.94 -2.79
CA MET A 71 5.98 18.39 -3.05
C MET A 71 6.85 19.43 -3.75
N GLU A 72 7.95 19.76 -3.12
CA GLU A 72 8.93 20.72 -3.65
C GLU A 72 10.20 20.00 -4.07
N PHE A 73 10.81 20.46 -5.15
CA PHE A 73 12.05 19.86 -5.70
C PHE A 73 13.14 20.90 -5.75
N TYR A 74 14.33 20.52 -5.33
CA TYR A 74 15.51 21.38 -5.31
C TYR A 74 16.67 20.68 -5.99
N ALA A 75 17.48 21.44 -6.73
CA ALA A 75 18.77 21.03 -7.24
C ALA A 75 19.83 21.96 -6.63
N GLY A 76 20.57 21.47 -5.64
CA GLY A 76 21.32 22.32 -4.71
C GLY A 76 20.37 23.29 -4.01
N ASP A 77 20.71 24.57 -4.01
CA ASP A 77 19.88 25.63 -3.40
C ASP A 77 18.76 26.15 -4.33
N THR A 78 18.64 25.64 -5.56
CA THR A 78 17.69 26.13 -6.54
C THR A 78 16.40 25.31 -6.51
N ARG A 79 15.27 25.94 -6.19
CA ARG A 79 13.95 25.32 -6.34
C ARG A 79 13.64 25.13 -7.82
N LEU A 80 13.21 23.91 -8.18
CA LEU A 80 12.84 23.55 -9.53
C LEU A 80 11.38 23.91 -9.81
N GLU A 81 11.15 24.57 -10.94
CA GLU A 81 9.81 24.83 -11.43
C GLU A 81 9.34 23.68 -12.32
N LEU A 82 8.22 23.06 -11.92
CA LEU A 82 7.62 21.92 -12.62
C LEU A 82 6.70 22.41 -13.75
N GLU A 83 7.02 22.05 -14.99
CA GLU A 83 6.16 22.28 -16.14
C GLU A 83 5.42 21.00 -16.50
N LEU A 84 4.07 20.99 -16.41
CA LEU A 84 3.26 19.83 -16.76
C LEU A 84 3.37 19.55 -18.26
N GLN A 85 3.79 18.34 -18.62
CA GLN A 85 3.89 17.85 -19.99
C GLN A 85 2.71 16.98 -20.41
N GLY A 86 2.08 16.31 -19.45
CA GLY A 86 0.94 15.45 -19.69
C GLY A 86 0.45 14.76 -18.42
N PHE A 87 -0.69 14.14 -18.53
CA PHE A 87 -1.28 13.37 -17.44
C PHE A 87 -2.07 12.19 -17.99
N SER A 88 -2.35 11.22 -17.12
CA SER A 88 -3.33 10.16 -17.36
C SER A 88 -4.14 9.92 -16.09
N LEU A 89 -5.47 9.83 -16.22
CA LEU A 89 -6.36 9.53 -15.12
C LEU A 89 -6.61 8.02 -15.02
N PRO A 90 -6.86 7.50 -13.80
CA PRO A 90 -7.13 6.07 -13.62
C PRO A 90 -8.44 5.66 -14.30
N GLN A 91 -8.45 4.48 -14.91
CA GLN A 91 -9.63 3.89 -15.53
C GLN A 91 -10.18 2.80 -14.59
N LEU A 92 -10.97 3.21 -13.62
CA LEU A 92 -11.52 2.35 -12.57
C LEU A 92 -13.04 2.45 -12.53
N PRO A 93 -13.77 1.42 -12.07
CA PRO A 93 -15.20 1.50 -11.83
C PRO A 93 -15.52 2.50 -10.71
N GLU A 94 -16.74 3.08 -10.74
CA GLU A 94 -17.18 4.11 -9.78
C GLU A 94 -16.96 3.69 -8.31
N THR A 95 -17.26 2.44 -8.00
CA THR A 95 -17.09 1.88 -6.64
C THR A 95 -15.66 1.92 -6.12
N ALA A 96 -14.66 1.88 -7.00
CA ALA A 96 -13.26 1.94 -6.62
C ALA A 96 -12.84 3.33 -6.12
N PHE A 97 -13.51 4.40 -6.57
CA PHE A 97 -13.21 5.76 -6.11
C PHE A 97 -13.68 6.02 -4.68
N ALA A 98 -14.71 5.31 -4.21
CA ALA A 98 -15.19 5.39 -2.84
C ALA A 98 -14.35 4.54 -1.85
N ASP A 99 -13.52 3.61 -2.35
CA ASP A 99 -12.67 2.77 -1.53
C ASP A 99 -11.38 3.51 -1.12
N PRO A 100 -11.15 3.79 0.18
CA PRO A 100 -9.96 4.51 0.63
C PRO A 100 -8.65 3.70 0.46
N ALA A 101 -8.76 2.39 0.24
CA ALA A 101 -7.61 1.50 0.09
C ALA A 101 -7.32 1.13 -1.37
N GLN A 102 -8.11 1.64 -2.31
CA GLN A 102 -7.88 1.48 -3.73
C GLN A 102 -6.89 2.54 -4.22
N ASP A 103 -5.82 2.10 -4.89
CA ASP A 103 -4.97 3.02 -5.65
C ASP A 103 -5.76 3.60 -6.82
N LYS A 104 -5.93 4.92 -6.81
CA LYS A 104 -6.64 5.70 -7.82
C LYS A 104 -5.83 6.92 -8.25
N ALA A 105 -4.51 6.78 -8.18
CA ALA A 105 -3.61 7.86 -8.54
C ALA A 105 -3.72 8.22 -10.03
N ALA A 106 -3.71 9.52 -10.29
CA ALA A 106 -3.45 10.08 -11.60
C ALA A 106 -1.93 10.15 -11.82
N VAL A 107 -1.46 9.76 -12.98
CA VAL A 107 -0.05 9.87 -13.35
C VAL A 107 0.17 11.24 -13.99
N LEU A 108 0.95 12.09 -13.32
CA LEU A 108 1.30 13.44 -13.77
C LEU A 108 2.76 13.48 -14.21
N ARG A 109 3.03 13.94 -15.41
CA ARG A 109 4.37 14.02 -15.98
C ARG A 109 4.80 15.47 -16.10
N PHE A 110 5.90 15.79 -15.44
CA PHE A 110 6.50 17.12 -15.43
C PHE A 110 7.90 17.10 -16.03
N THR A 111 8.34 18.27 -16.48
CA THR A 111 9.74 18.55 -16.72
C THR A 111 10.18 19.73 -15.86
N ALA A 112 11.44 19.73 -15.47
CA ALA A 112 12.07 20.86 -14.82
C ALA A 112 13.45 21.12 -15.41
N LYS A 113 13.82 22.39 -15.52
CA LYS A 113 15.17 22.82 -15.96
C LYS A 113 16.12 22.73 -14.77
N LEU A 114 17.26 22.10 -15.00
CA LEU A 114 18.32 21.99 -14.02
C LEU A 114 19.20 23.26 -14.04
N PRO A 115 19.71 23.68 -12.89
CA PRO A 115 20.63 24.81 -12.81
C PRO A 115 21.96 24.48 -13.51
N ALA A 116 22.66 25.52 -13.96
CA ALA A 116 23.96 25.37 -14.60
C ALA A 116 25.03 24.85 -13.64
N VAL A 117 24.93 25.18 -12.37
CA VAL A 117 25.78 24.66 -11.31
C VAL A 117 25.10 23.41 -10.73
N PRO A 118 25.69 22.22 -10.90
CA PRO A 118 25.09 21.00 -10.37
C PRO A 118 25.14 20.99 -8.85
N GLY A 119 24.07 20.51 -8.23
CA GLY A 119 23.95 20.22 -6.82
C GLY A 119 23.02 19.02 -6.65
N PRO A 120 22.95 18.41 -5.46
CA PRO A 120 22.12 17.24 -5.26
C PRO A 120 20.65 17.55 -5.54
N LEU A 121 19.92 16.56 -6.10
CA LEU A 121 18.47 16.62 -6.19
C LEU A 121 17.85 16.20 -4.88
N VAL A 122 16.99 17.02 -4.35
CA VAL A 122 16.23 16.77 -3.11
C VAL A 122 14.76 17.03 -3.36
N MET A 123 13.89 16.13 -2.91
CA MET A 123 12.46 16.35 -2.81
C MET A 123 12.10 16.69 -1.37
N VAL A 124 11.28 17.71 -1.17
CA VAL A 124 10.77 18.10 0.16
C VAL A 124 9.27 17.90 0.19
N VAL A 125 8.80 17.19 1.18
CA VAL A 125 7.37 17.05 1.49
C VAL A 125 7.06 17.93 2.69
N PRO A 126 6.41 19.09 2.50
CA PRO A 126 6.08 20.01 3.59
C PRO A 126 5.16 19.37 4.64
N TYR A 127 5.25 19.84 5.88
CA TYR A 127 4.37 19.39 6.94
C TYR A 127 2.89 19.63 6.60
N GLY A 128 2.05 18.59 6.76
CA GLY A 128 0.64 18.67 6.44
C GLY A 128 0.33 18.69 4.93
N ALA A 129 1.27 18.30 4.09
CA ALA A 129 1.06 18.16 2.64
C ALA A 129 -0.08 17.17 2.34
N ARG A 130 -0.87 17.49 1.32
CA ARG A 130 -1.98 16.63 0.86
C ARG A 130 -1.46 15.52 -0.04
N VAL A 131 -0.79 14.54 0.54
CA VAL A 131 -0.27 13.35 -0.14
C VAL A 131 -0.56 12.09 0.67
N HIS A 132 -0.53 10.94 0.02
CA HIS A 132 -0.52 9.68 0.75
C HIS A 132 0.89 9.40 1.27
N HIS A 133 1.04 9.37 2.58
CA HIS A 133 2.29 9.06 3.27
C HIS A 133 2.47 7.56 3.54
N PRO A 134 3.70 7.04 3.47
CA PRO A 134 4.91 7.75 3.08
C PRO A 134 4.97 8.00 1.57
N VAL A 135 5.74 9.01 1.14
CA VAL A 135 6.03 9.25 -0.27
C VAL A 135 7.27 8.44 -0.67
N LEU A 136 7.16 7.64 -1.72
CA LEU A 136 8.32 6.96 -2.32
C LEU A 136 8.94 7.88 -3.36
N PHE A 137 10.11 8.41 -3.07
CA PHE A 137 10.92 9.15 -4.03
C PHE A 137 11.97 8.23 -4.66
N ALA A 138 11.98 8.18 -5.99
CA ALA A 138 12.94 7.41 -6.76
C ALA A 138 13.66 8.34 -7.75
N ALA A 139 14.96 8.22 -7.87
CA ALA A 139 15.75 9.00 -8.81
C ALA A 139 16.68 8.11 -9.64
N GLY A 140 16.91 8.47 -10.88
CA GLY A 140 17.74 7.68 -11.79
C GLY A 140 17.93 8.29 -13.15
N SER A 141 18.41 7.49 -14.10
CA SER A 141 18.56 7.93 -15.49
C SER A 141 17.77 7.03 -16.44
N THR A 142 17.38 7.59 -17.60
CA THR A 142 16.68 6.83 -18.63
C THR A 142 17.53 5.68 -19.21
N ALA A 143 18.84 5.75 -19.09
CA ALA A 143 19.76 4.72 -19.56
C ALA A 143 20.03 3.61 -18.53
N ALA A 144 20.11 3.97 -17.23
CA ALA A 144 20.48 3.05 -16.15
C ALA A 144 19.27 2.60 -15.29
N GLY A 145 18.10 3.19 -15.47
CA GLY A 145 16.94 2.98 -14.63
C GLY A 145 17.02 3.74 -13.30
N VAL A 146 16.25 3.32 -12.31
CA VAL A 146 16.27 3.90 -10.97
C VAL A 146 17.57 3.52 -10.27
N LEU A 147 18.27 4.52 -9.73
CA LEU A 147 19.56 4.37 -9.07
C LEU A 147 19.49 4.59 -7.56
N ALA A 148 18.53 5.40 -7.09
CA ALA A 148 18.33 5.66 -5.67
C ALA A 148 16.85 5.73 -5.33
N ARG A 149 16.50 5.41 -4.10
CA ARG A 149 15.15 5.49 -3.54
C ARG A 149 15.20 5.95 -2.10
N SER A 150 14.21 6.72 -1.70
CA SER A 150 14.04 7.20 -0.33
C SER A 150 12.56 7.23 0.02
N TRP A 151 12.23 6.82 1.25
CA TRP A 151 10.89 7.01 1.81
C TRP A 151 10.86 8.32 2.59
N VAL A 152 9.92 9.19 2.24
CA VAL A 152 9.76 10.51 2.85
C VAL A 152 8.40 10.59 3.51
N GLU A 153 8.37 10.77 4.82
CA GLU A 153 7.11 11.06 5.55
C GLU A 153 6.79 12.55 5.45
N GLU A 154 7.69 13.37 5.98
CA GLU A 154 7.68 14.84 5.92
C GLU A 154 9.12 15.33 5.96
N GLY A 155 9.39 16.47 5.35
CA GLY A 155 10.74 17.03 5.24
C GLY A 155 11.45 16.65 3.94
N PRO A 156 12.79 16.78 3.90
CA PRO A 156 13.59 16.49 2.72
C PRO A 156 13.79 14.97 2.53
N SER A 157 13.87 14.54 1.27
CA SER A 157 14.41 13.24 0.88
C SER A 157 15.93 13.20 1.11
N GLU A 158 16.52 12.02 0.95
CA GLU A 158 17.97 11.92 0.80
C GLU A 158 18.44 12.66 -0.46
N GLU A 159 19.68 13.14 -0.43
CA GLU A 159 20.31 13.84 -1.52
C GLU A 159 20.68 12.86 -2.64
N PHE A 160 20.34 13.21 -3.88
CA PHE A 160 20.66 12.40 -5.06
C PHE A 160 21.64 13.14 -5.97
N GLU A 161 22.87 12.64 -6.11
CA GLU A 161 23.89 13.20 -6.97
C GLU A 161 23.64 12.83 -8.44
N TRP A 162 23.33 13.82 -9.27
CA TRP A 162 22.98 13.62 -10.68
C TRP A 162 24.00 14.18 -11.68
N ALA A 163 25.00 14.92 -11.23
CA ALA A 163 25.93 15.65 -12.08
C ALA A 163 26.60 14.80 -13.19
N GLY A 164 26.87 13.51 -12.89
CA GLY A 164 27.43 12.58 -13.87
C GLY A 164 26.41 11.98 -14.84
N LEU A 165 25.11 12.09 -14.58
CA LEU A 165 24.02 11.48 -15.35
C LEU A 165 23.48 12.43 -16.44
N ALA A 166 23.60 13.73 -16.24
CA ALA A 166 23.06 14.76 -17.13
C ALA A 166 23.96 15.11 -18.30
N VAL A 167 25.22 14.64 -18.31
CA VAL A 167 26.19 14.90 -19.40
C VAL A 167 26.21 13.67 -20.29
N GLY A 168 25.43 13.71 -21.36
CA GLY A 168 25.49 12.75 -22.46
C GLY A 168 26.85 12.84 -23.17
N LYS A 169 27.84 12.16 -22.65
CA LYS A 169 28.97 11.71 -23.45
C LYS A 169 28.69 10.29 -23.90
N ASP A 170 28.83 10.04 -25.20
CA ASP A 170 28.85 8.72 -25.82
C ASP A 170 29.66 7.75 -24.97
N ALA A 171 28.99 7.08 -24.05
CA ALA A 171 29.64 6.20 -23.13
C ALA A 171 29.27 4.77 -23.49
N GLY A 172 30.12 4.12 -24.25
CA GLY A 172 30.33 2.69 -24.14
C GLY A 172 30.88 2.27 -22.78
N GLY A 173 30.57 3.02 -21.71
CA GLY A 173 30.84 2.75 -20.32
C GLY A 173 29.54 2.74 -19.57
N VAL A 174 29.17 1.59 -19.02
CA VAL A 174 28.16 1.46 -18.00
C VAL A 174 28.38 2.59 -17.00
N ALA A 175 27.41 3.50 -16.85
CA ALA A 175 27.44 4.50 -15.78
C ALA A 175 27.39 3.72 -14.46
N ARG A 176 28.56 3.44 -13.92
CA ARG A 176 28.74 2.89 -12.59
C ARG A 176 28.39 4.05 -11.66
N ALA A 177 27.40 3.85 -10.81
CA ALA A 177 27.18 4.75 -9.67
C ALA A 177 28.55 5.05 -9.05
N PRO A 178 28.86 6.31 -8.65
CA PRO A 178 30.10 6.60 -7.95
C PRO A 178 30.24 5.59 -6.82
N ASP A 179 31.41 4.96 -6.71
CA ASP A 179 31.68 3.90 -5.73
C ASP A 179 31.23 4.38 -4.35
N GLY A 180 30.16 3.79 -3.84
CA GLY A 180 29.61 4.05 -2.51
C GLY A 180 28.29 4.83 -2.39
N ALA A 181 27.73 5.34 -3.49
CA ALA A 181 26.47 6.09 -3.42
C ALA A 181 25.27 5.26 -3.92
N THR A 182 24.96 4.18 -3.26
CA THR A 182 23.55 3.82 -3.06
C THR A 182 23.13 4.64 -1.83
N ALA A 183 22.52 5.80 -2.04
CA ALA A 183 21.79 6.50 -0.99
C ALA A 183 20.61 5.60 -0.61
N THR A 184 20.89 4.61 0.22
CA THR A 184 19.89 3.74 0.83
C THR A 184 19.62 4.34 2.17
N SER A 185 18.37 4.67 2.44
CA SER A 185 17.94 5.10 3.77
C SER A 185 18.54 4.20 4.84
N PRO A 186 18.93 4.73 6.00
CA PRO A 186 19.45 3.90 7.08
C PRO A 186 18.48 2.74 7.37
N TRP A 187 19.01 1.53 7.61
CA TRP A 187 18.21 0.31 7.78
C TRP A 187 17.05 0.45 8.78
N TYR A 188 17.19 1.28 9.82
CA TYR A 188 16.14 1.50 10.82
C TYR A 188 15.00 2.39 10.30
N VAL A 189 15.29 3.30 9.36
CA VAL A 189 14.25 4.11 8.68
C VAL A 189 13.43 3.20 7.76
N GLU A 190 14.11 2.35 6.99
CA GLU A 190 13.47 1.35 6.14
C GLU A 190 12.59 0.41 6.99
N LEU A 191 13.16 -0.20 8.04
CA LEU A 191 12.42 -1.08 8.94
C LEU A 191 11.17 -0.41 9.51
N TRP A 192 11.30 0.84 9.98
CA TRP A 192 10.19 1.60 10.55
C TRP A 192 9.12 1.91 9.51
N THR A 193 9.52 2.29 8.30
CA THR A 193 8.60 2.56 7.19
C THR A 193 7.80 1.32 6.83
N TYR A 194 8.46 0.17 6.64
CA TYR A 194 7.74 -1.08 6.34
C TYR A 194 6.89 -1.57 7.50
N LEU A 195 7.31 -1.35 8.74
CA LEU A 195 6.49 -1.65 9.92
C LEU A 195 5.20 -0.81 9.91
N ARG A 196 5.30 0.47 9.64
CA ARG A 196 4.12 1.35 9.49
C ARG A 196 3.23 0.92 8.34
N LEU A 197 3.81 0.58 7.18
CA LEU A 197 3.04 0.10 6.03
C LEU A 197 2.31 -1.20 6.36
N GLY A 198 2.95 -2.16 7.02
CA GLY A 198 2.33 -3.40 7.48
C GLY A 198 1.21 -3.16 8.50
N PHE A 199 1.39 -2.22 9.42
CA PHE A 199 0.33 -1.82 10.35
C PHE A 199 -0.86 -1.19 9.61
N LYS A 200 -0.60 -0.22 8.71
CA LYS A 200 -1.63 0.44 7.91
C LYS A 200 -2.36 -0.56 7.00
N HIS A 201 -1.69 -1.57 6.50
CA HIS A 201 -2.28 -2.63 5.71
C HIS A 201 -3.37 -3.40 6.48
N ILE A 202 -3.26 -3.50 7.80
CA ILE A 202 -4.31 -4.09 8.66
C ILE A 202 -5.29 -3.00 9.12
N VAL A 203 -4.80 -1.89 9.69
CA VAL A 203 -5.61 -0.83 10.30
C VAL A 203 -5.17 0.54 9.76
N PRO A 204 -6.06 1.28 9.09
CA PRO A 204 -7.49 1.02 8.82
C PRO A 204 -7.79 0.36 7.46
N GLN A 205 -6.78 0.11 6.62
CA GLN A 205 -6.98 -0.23 5.20
C GLN A 205 -7.50 -1.66 4.97
N GLY A 206 -7.10 -2.64 5.80
CA GLY A 206 -7.39 -4.05 5.59
C GLY A 206 -8.67 -4.54 6.27
N LEU A 207 -9.85 -4.12 5.83
CA LEU A 207 -11.12 -4.61 6.40
C LEU A 207 -11.24 -6.14 6.35
N ASP A 208 -10.75 -6.79 5.30
CA ASP A 208 -10.70 -8.24 5.18
C ASP A 208 -9.89 -8.87 6.32
N HIS A 209 -8.70 -8.33 6.56
CA HIS A 209 -7.82 -8.78 7.63
C HIS A 209 -8.43 -8.51 9.01
N MET A 210 -9.03 -7.33 9.20
CA MET A 210 -9.70 -6.98 10.46
C MET A 210 -10.83 -7.95 10.76
N LEU A 211 -11.71 -8.27 9.80
CA LEU A 211 -12.79 -9.22 9.97
C LEU A 211 -12.29 -10.66 10.17
N PHE A 212 -11.23 -11.03 9.44
CA PHE A 212 -10.58 -12.33 9.61
C PHE A 212 -10.01 -12.48 11.03
N VAL A 213 -9.26 -11.48 11.51
CA VAL A 213 -8.69 -11.46 12.87
C VAL A 213 -9.78 -11.45 13.95
N LEU A 214 -10.87 -10.71 13.74
CA LEU A 214 -12.04 -10.76 14.63
C LEU A 214 -12.68 -12.16 14.66
N ALA A 215 -12.75 -12.84 13.52
CA ALA A 215 -13.20 -14.23 13.48
C ALA A 215 -12.23 -15.15 14.23
N LEU A 216 -10.90 -14.95 14.13
CA LEU A 216 -9.94 -15.69 14.96
C LEU A 216 -10.15 -15.42 16.46
N PHE A 217 -10.40 -14.17 16.83
CA PHE A 217 -10.66 -13.76 18.22
C PHE A 217 -11.86 -14.47 18.83
N PHE A 218 -12.95 -14.63 18.10
CA PHE A 218 -14.19 -15.26 18.60
C PHE A 218 -14.13 -16.79 18.73
N LEU A 219 -13.06 -17.45 18.28
CA LEU A 219 -12.85 -18.88 18.58
C LEU A 219 -12.67 -19.13 20.08
N GLY A 220 -11.99 -18.22 20.77
CA GLY A 220 -11.76 -18.27 22.20
C GLY A 220 -10.79 -17.20 22.65
N LEU A 221 -11.11 -16.56 23.77
CA LEU A 221 -10.34 -15.43 24.30
C LEU A 221 -9.07 -15.87 25.05
N GLU A 222 -8.58 -17.07 24.78
CA GLU A 222 -7.32 -17.56 25.33
C GLU A 222 -6.16 -17.02 24.48
N TRP A 223 -5.33 -16.16 25.05
CA TRP A 223 -4.24 -15.47 24.36
C TRP A 223 -3.27 -16.43 23.64
N ARG A 224 -3.02 -17.63 24.19
CA ARG A 224 -2.18 -18.65 23.54
C ARG A 224 -2.77 -19.15 22.23
N LYS A 225 -4.09 -19.34 22.17
CA LYS A 225 -4.79 -19.75 20.96
C LYS A 225 -4.80 -18.63 19.91
N LEU A 226 -4.94 -17.40 20.35
CA LEU A 226 -4.91 -16.22 19.46
C LEU A 226 -3.52 -16.05 18.85
N ILE A 227 -2.46 -16.04 19.67
CA ILE A 227 -1.09 -15.93 19.17
C ILE A 227 -0.77 -17.07 18.21
N ALA A 228 -1.09 -18.32 18.53
CA ALA A 228 -0.82 -19.43 17.64
C ALA A 228 -1.48 -19.26 16.26
N GLN A 229 -2.73 -18.81 16.20
CA GLN A 229 -3.44 -18.58 14.95
C GLN A 229 -2.87 -17.40 14.17
N THR A 230 -2.63 -16.27 14.82
CA THR A 230 -2.06 -15.07 14.15
C THR A 230 -0.66 -15.34 13.63
N THR A 231 0.21 -16.00 14.44
CA THR A 231 1.56 -16.37 13.99
C THR A 231 1.53 -17.31 12.79
N VAL A 232 0.69 -18.34 12.81
CA VAL A 232 0.54 -19.28 11.68
C VAL A 232 0.05 -18.55 10.43
N PHE A 233 -0.89 -17.62 10.58
CA PHE A 233 -1.37 -16.79 9.49
C PHE A 233 -0.24 -15.90 8.93
N THR A 234 0.49 -15.18 9.78
CA THR A 234 1.57 -14.28 9.34
C THR A 234 2.72 -15.05 8.66
N ILE A 235 3.09 -16.23 9.16
CA ILE A 235 4.10 -17.08 8.50
C ILE A 235 3.63 -17.48 7.10
N ALA A 236 2.38 -17.93 6.95
CA ALA A 236 1.81 -18.29 5.66
C ALA A 236 1.77 -17.09 4.70
N HIS A 237 1.28 -15.95 5.19
CA HIS A 237 1.21 -14.68 4.46
C HIS A 237 2.60 -14.24 3.97
N ALA A 238 3.59 -14.21 4.85
CA ALA A 238 4.97 -13.88 4.50
C ALA A 238 5.58 -14.84 3.48
N THR A 239 5.25 -16.14 3.58
CA THR A 239 5.73 -17.16 2.64
C THR A 239 5.24 -16.89 1.23
N THR A 240 3.96 -16.58 1.04
CA THR A 240 3.43 -16.27 -0.30
C THR A 240 3.92 -14.94 -0.84
N LEU A 241 4.08 -13.91 0.00
CA LEU A 241 4.73 -12.66 -0.41
C LEU A 241 6.15 -12.90 -0.91
N PHE A 242 6.93 -13.71 -0.18
CA PHE A 242 8.28 -14.08 -0.58
C PHE A 242 8.28 -14.83 -1.93
N LEU A 243 7.49 -15.89 -2.06
CA LEU A 243 7.44 -16.69 -3.29
C LEU A 243 6.94 -15.88 -4.49
N SER A 244 5.99 -15.00 -4.29
CA SER A 244 5.47 -14.14 -5.35
C SER A 244 6.51 -13.14 -5.84
N ARG A 245 7.31 -12.57 -4.92
CA ARG A 245 8.40 -11.64 -5.27
C ARG A 245 9.45 -12.27 -6.18
N TYR A 246 9.71 -13.57 -5.99
CA TYR A 246 10.64 -14.33 -6.83
C TYR A 246 9.98 -14.93 -8.09
N GLY A 247 8.72 -14.58 -8.37
CA GLY A 247 8.01 -15.05 -9.55
C GLY A 247 7.64 -16.54 -9.52
N VAL A 248 7.75 -17.19 -8.35
CA VAL A 248 7.42 -18.62 -8.18
C VAL A 248 5.91 -18.85 -8.24
N ILE A 249 5.14 -17.91 -7.66
CA ILE A 249 3.67 -17.96 -7.63
C ILE A 249 3.13 -16.58 -7.99
N SER A 250 2.21 -16.55 -8.95
CA SER A 250 1.43 -15.35 -9.30
C SER A 250 0.02 -15.78 -9.67
N LEU A 251 -0.97 -15.17 -9.02
CA LEU A 251 -2.38 -15.41 -9.34
C LEU A 251 -3.06 -14.05 -9.57
N PRO A 252 -3.90 -13.96 -10.63
CA PRO A 252 -4.69 -12.75 -10.87
C PRO A 252 -5.62 -12.44 -9.71
N GLY A 253 -5.72 -11.15 -9.31
CA GLY A 253 -6.55 -10.67 -8.19
C GLY A 253 -8.00 -11.15 -8.27
N LYS A 254 -8.58 -11.21 -9.47
CA LYS A 254 -9.94 -11.70 -9.71
C LYS A 254 -10.26 -13.09 -9.14
N TYR A 255 -9.24 -13.94 -8.92
CA TYR A 255 -9.41 -15.26 -8.27
C TYR A 255 -9.09 -15.20 -6.78
N VAL A 256 -8.12 -14.38 -6.41
CA VAL A 256 -7.62 -14.29 -5.03
C VAL A 256 -8.60 -13.53 -4.14
N GLU A 257 -9.15 -12.42 -4.62
CA GLU A 257 -10.06 -11.57 -3.84
C GLU A 257 -11.34 -12.29 -3.36
N PRO A 258 -12.05 -13.06 -4.22
CA PRO A 258 -13.18 -13.86 -3.75
C PRO A 258 -12.79 -14.91 -2.70
N LEU A 259 -11.60 -15.53 -2.86
CA LEU A 259 -11.09 -16.52 -1.91
C LEU A 259 -10.76 -15.90 -0.55
N ILE A 260 -10.23 -14.68 -0.53
CA ILE A 260 -10.00 -13.91 0.70
C ILE A 260 -11.34 -13.70 1.43
N ALA A 261 -12.33 -13.16 0.73
CA ALA A 261 -13.65 -12.92 1.31
C ALA A 261 -14.32 -14.22 1.80
N PHE A 262 -14.21 -15.30 1.03
CA PHE A 262 -14.73 -16.61 1.40
C PHE A 262 -14.03 -17.18 2.65
N SER A 263 -12.73 -16.95 2.80
CA SER A 263 -11.98 -17.39 3.98
C SER A 263 -12.52 -16.81 5.28
N ILE A 264 -12.92 -15.52 5.25
CA ILE A 264 -13.54 -14.83 6.40
C ILE A 264 -14.82 -15.54 6.82
N ALA A 265 -15.67 -15.85 5.83
CA ALA A 265 -16.93 -16.56 6.10
C ALA A 265 -16.68 -17.96 6.67
N CYS A 266 -15.74 -18.72 6.10
CA CYS A 266 -15.40 -20.06 6.58
C CYS A 266 -14.95 -20.06 8.03
N ILE A 267 -14.03 -19.18 8.40
CA ILE A 267 -13.50 -19.07 9.77
C ILE A 267 -14.58 -18.67 10.75
N ALA A 268 -15.46 -17.73 10.38
CA ALA A 268 -16.56 -17.30 11.23
C ALA A 268 -17.61 -18.40 11.42
N LEU A 269 -17.97 -19.12 10.37
CA LEU A 269 -18.93 -20.25 10.45
C LEU A 269 -18.36 -21.41 11.26
N GLU A 270 -17.07 -21.72 11.12
CA GLU A 270 -16.44 -22.77 11.91
C GLU A 270 -16.51 -22.48 13.42
N ASN A 271 -16.40 -21.22 13.85
CA ASN A 271 -16.58 -20.81 15.24
C ASN A 271 -17.99 -21.15 15.79
N ILE A 272 -19.00 -21.09 14.90
CA ILE A 272 -20.38 -21.40 15.28
C ILE A 272 -20.55 -22.93 15.46
N TRP A 273 -19.99 -23.71 14.51
CA TRP A 273 -20.22 -25.15 14.46
C TRP A 273 -19.21 -25.98 15.26
N ARG A 274 -17.93 -25.57 15.22
CA ARG A 274 -16.81 -26.33 15.82
C ARG A 274 -15.83 -25.43 16.58
N PRO A 275 -16.20 -24.89 17.74
CA PRO A 275 -15.39 -23.92 18.47
C PRO A 275 -14.23 -24.58 19.23
N LYS A 276 -13.35 -25.28 18.49
CA LYS A 276 -12.18 -25.96 19.08
C LYS A 276 -10.94 -25.66 18.25
N LEU A 277 -9.85 -25.23 18.92
CA LEU A 277 -8.55 -25.15 18.30
C LEU A 277 -7.97 -26.58 18.17
N GLY A 278 -7.66 -26.97 16.95
CA GLY A 278 -7.01 -28.24 16.63
C GLY A 278 -6.10 -28.10 15.42
N PRO A 279 -5.36 -29.16 15.06
CA PRO A 279 -4.46 -29.13 13.90
C PRO A 279 -5.16 -28.74 12.59
N ALA A 280 -6.39 -29.24 12.38
CA ALA A 280 -7.19 -28.90 11.20
C ALA A 280 -7.48 -27.38 11.10
N ARG A 281 -7.78 -26.74 12.25
CA ARG A 281 -7.99 -25.28 12.32
C ARG A 281 -6.73 -24.52 11.96
N LEU A 282 -5.57 -24.91 12.51
CA LEU A 282 -4.30 -24.27 12.19
C LEU A 282 -3.92 -24.47 10.73
N ALA A 283 -4.17 -25.67 10.16
CA ALA A 283 -3.97 -25.90 8.73
C ALA A 283 -4.87 -25.03 7.86
N LEU A 284 -6.13 -24.83 8.27
CA LEU A 284 -7.07 -23.96 7.57
C LEU A 284 -6.62 -22.48 7.65
N VAL A 285 -6.20 -22.00 8.82
CA VAL A 285 -5.67 -20.65 9.02
C VAL A 285 -4.39 -20.46 8.19
N PHE A 286 -3.51 -21.47 8.13
CA PHE A 286 -2.32 -21.46 7.28
C PHE A 286 -2.69 -21.32 5.80
N ALA A 287 -3.60 -22.18 5.30
CA ALA A 287 -4.05 -22.12 3.91
C ALA A 287 -4.64 -20.75 3.54
N PHE A 288 -5.45 -20.18 4.42
CA PHE A 288 -6.01 -18.84 4.21
C PHE A 288 -4.95 -17.73 4.31
N GLY A 289 -3.96 -17.87 5.18
CA GLY A 289 -2.81 -16.96 5.22
C GLY A 289 -2.04 -16.93 3.90
N LEU A 290 -1.85 -18.09 3.24
CA LEU A 290 -1.25 -18.16 1.90
C LEU A 290 -2.08 -17.39 0.86
N VAL A 291 -3.41 -17.52 0.90
CA VAL A 291 -4.32 -16.81 -0.01
C VAL A 291 -4.26 -15.29 0.23
N HIS A 292 -4.30 -14.85 1.50
CA HIS A 292 -4.21 -13.43 1.84
C HIS A 292 -2.87 -12.80 1.38
N GLY A 293 -1.76 -13.54 1.51
CA GLY A 293 -0.46 -13.06 1.02
C GLY A 293 -0.42 -12.91 -0.50
N LEU A 294 -1.11 -13.77 -1.26
CA LEU A 294 -1.23 -13.62 -2.72
C LEU A 294 -2.02 -12.36 -3.11
N GLY A 295 -3.03 -11.98 -2.33
CA GLY A 295 -3.81 -10.77 -2.59
C GLY A 295 -3.00 -9.49 -2.50
N PHE A 296 -1.99 -9.47 -1.64
CA PHE A 296 -1.11 -8.33 -1.46
C PHE A 296 0.13 -8.35 -2.37
N ALA A 297 0.47 -9.51 -2.91
CA ALA A 297 1.70 -9.72 -3.69
C ALA A 297 1.78 -8.82 -4.94
N GLY A 298 0.64 -8.53 -5.59
CA GLY A 298 0.57 -7.62 -6.74
C GLY A 298 1.03 -6.21 -6.39
N SER A 299 0.50 -5.64 -5.32
CA SER A 299 0.84 -4.30 -4.85
C SER A 299 2.29 -4.19 -4.35
N LEU A 300 2.80 -5.28 -3.76
CA LEU A 300 4.18 -5.33 -3.34
C LEU A 300 5.16 -5.43 -4.54
N ALA A 301 4.72 -6.01 -5.66
CA ALA A 301 5.53 -6.08 -6.88
C ALA A 301 5.74 -4.71 -7.53
N GLU A 302 4.79 -3.78 -7.35
CA GLU A 302 4.89 -2.39 -7.82
C GLU A 302 5.94 -1.59 -7.03
N VAL A 303 6.22 -1.99 -5.78
CA VAL A 303 7.33 -1.47 -5.01
C VAL A 303 8.57 -2.28 -5.39
N GLU A 304 9.35 -1.78 -6.34
CA GLU A 304 10.62 -2.43 -6.73
C GLU A 304 11.63 -2.33 -5.57
N PHE A 305 11.77 -3.37 -4.78
CA PHE A 305 12.74 -3.44 -3.68
C PHE A 305 14.16 -3.65 -4.21
N PRO A 306 15.17 -2.96 -3.69
CA PRO A 306 16.55 -3.39 -3.82
C PRO A 306 16.69 -4.82 -3.29
N ARG A 307 17.38 -5.70 -4.04
CA ARG A 307 17.46 -7.13 -3.67
C ARG A 307 18.07 -7.38 -2.30
N ASP A 308 18.98 -6.51 -1.89
CA ASP A 308 19.70 -6.53 -0.61
C ASP A 308 18.81 -6.09 0.57
N GLN A 309 17.79 -5.28 0.36
CA GLN A 309 16.91 -4.77 1.42
C GLN A 309 15.57 -5.51 1.52
N PHE A 310 15.27 -6.40 0.57
CA PHE A 310 13.99 -7.10 0.52
C PHE A 310 13.67 -7.89 1.80
N LEU A 311 14.64 -8.57 2.38
CA LEU A 311 14.43 -9.31 3.63
C LEU A 311 14.09 -8.39 4.80
N LEU A 312 14.76 -7.24 4.89
CA LEU A 312 14.47 -6.24 5.92
C LEU A 312 13.07 -5.66 5.75
N ALA A 313 12.70 -5.33 4.51
CA ALA A 313 11.37 -4.84 4.17
C ALA A 313 10.28 -5.87 4.50
N LEU A 314 10.49 -7.14 4.12
CA LEU A 314 9.57 -8.23 4.42
C LEU A 314 9.40 -8.45 5.92
N LEU A 315 10.50 -8.41 6.69
CA LEU A 315 10.47 -8.51 8.15
C LEU A 315 9.73 -7.33 8.78
N GLY A 316 10.07 -6.09 8.40
CA GLY A 316 9.42 -4.89 8.89
C GLY A 316 7.92 -4.90 8.61
N PHE A 317 7.54 -5.21 7.38
CA PHE A 317 6.14 -5.29 6.97
C PHE A 317 5.36 -6.35 7.78
N ASN A 318 5.88 -7.58 7.91
CA ASN A 318 5.19 -8.63 8.66
C ASN A 318 5.12 -8.34 10.18
N LEU A 319 6.13 -7.70 10.76
CA LEU A 319 6.04 -7.18 12.13
C LEU A 319 4.93 -6.13 12.24
N GLY A 320 4.79 -5.24 11.26
CA GLY A 320 3.70 -4.28 11.20
C GLY A 320 2.33 -4.94 11.11
N VAL A 321 2.19 -5.99 10.30
CA VAL A 321 0.99 -6.83 10.20
C VAL A 321 0.64 -7.43 11.57
N ASP A 322 1.62 -8.03 12.27
CA ASP A 322 1.42 -8.59 13.61
C ASP A 322 0.96 -7.53 14.62
N PHE A 323 1.57 -6.34 14.63
CA PHE A 323 1.13 -5.24 15.47
C PHE A 323 -0.30 -4.78 15.14
N GLY A 324 -0.67 -4.71 13.86
CA GLY A 324 -2.03 -4.40 13.42
C GLY A 324 -3.05 -5.43 13.90
N GLN A 325 -2.73 -6.72 13.76
CA GLN A 325 -3.58 -7.82 14.27
C GLN A 325 -3.74 -7.76 15.79
N LEU A 326 -2.64 -7.57 16.51
CA LEU A 326 -2.68 -7.43 17.99
C LEU A 326 -3.49 -6.21 18.41
N PHE A 327 -3.41 -5.11 17.69
CA PHE A 327 -4.23 -3.91 17.93
C PHE A 327 -5.73 -4.23 17.77
N VAL A 328 -6.13 -4.90 16.68
CA VAL A 328 -7.53 -5.32 16.48
C VAL A 328 -8.01 -6.25 17.61
N ILE A 329 -7.18 -7.23 18.01
CA ILE A 329 -7.47 -8.14 19.12
C ILE A 329 -7.62 -7.37 20.44
N ALA A 330 -6.72 -6.40 20.71
CA ALA A 330 -6.77 -5.60 21.93
C ALA A 330 -8.06 -4.76 21.99
N VAL A 331 -8.44 -4.10 20.89
CA VAL A 331 -9.70 -3.35 20.81
C VAL A 331 -10.90 -4.25 21.01
N ALA A 332 -10.93 -5.42 20.36
CA ALA A 332 -12.01 -6.39 20.54
C ALA A 332 -12.08 -6.91 22.01
N PHE A 333 -10.91 -7.15 22.62
CA PHE A 333 -10.84 -7.58 24.02
C PHE A 333 -11.32 -6.48 24.97
N LEU A 334 -10.97 -5.24 24.76
CA LEU A 334 -11.48 -4.09 25.52
C LEU A 334 -13.00 -3.94 25.38
N ALA A 335 -13.54 -4.19 24.18
CA ALA A 335 -14.97 -4.06 23.93
C ALA A 335 -15.81 -5.17 24.56
N VAL A 336 -15.37 -6.43 24.50
CA VAL A 336 -16.19 -7.58 24.91
C VAL A 336 -15.54 -8.54 25.91
N GLY A 337 -14.24 -8.41 26.18
CA GLY A 337 -13.48 -9.33 27.03
C GLY A 337 -13.96 -9.40 28.49
N TRP A 338 -14.56 -8.32 29.00
CA TRP A 338 -15.15 -8.24 30.31
C TRP A 338 -16.28 -9.25 30.53
N PHE A 339 -16.94 -9.69 29.47
CA PHE A 339 -18.09 -10.58 29.49
C PHE A 339 -17.72 -12.04 29.19
N ARG A 340 -16.45 -12.35 28.95
CA ARG A 340 -15.97 -13.66 28.47
C ARG A 340 -16.38 -14.82 29.35
N ASP A 341 -16.41 -14.63 30.69
CA ASP A 341 -16.73 -15.67 31.67
C ASP A 341 -18.24 -15.80 31.92
N ARG A 342 -19.07 -15.02 31.24
CA ARG A 342 -20.52 -15.07 31.38
C ARG A 342 -21.10 -16.21 30.54
N PRO A 343 -22.05 -17.03 31.11
CA PRO A 343 -22.64 -18.16 30.37
C PRO A 343 -23.32 -17.78 29.05
N TRP A 344 -23.84 -16.55 28.96
CA TRP A 344 -24.54 -16.04 27.80
C TRP A 344 -23.59 -15.47 26.71
N PHE A 345 -22.29 -15.30 27.00
CA PHE A 345 -21.32 -14.66 26.10
C PHE A 345 -21.33 -15.30 24.70
N ARG A 346 -21.25 -16.64 24.65
CA ARG A 346 -21.27 -17.36 23.39
C ARG A 346 -22.55 -17.10 22.58
N HIS A 347 -23.73 -17.19 23.19
CA HIS A 347 -25.00 -17.08 22.46
C HIS A 347 -25.35 -15.63 22.09
N ARG A 348 -24.99 -14.66 22.93
CA ARG A 348 -25.36 -13.25 22.74
C ARG A 348 -24.27 -12.40 22.04
N ILE A 349 -23.03 -12.83 22.08
CA ILE A 349 -21.91 -12.09 21.46
C ILE A 349 -21.25 -12.91 20.37
N THR A 350 -20.65 -14.07 20.70
CA THR A 350 -19.84 -14.83 19.73
C THR A 350 -20.65 -15.26 18.51
N VAL A 351 -21.81 -15.92 18.72
CA VAL A 351 -22.60 -16.45 17.60
C VAL A 351 -23.16 -15.32 16.71
N PRO A 352 -23.78 -14.25 17.24
CA PRO A 352 -24.25 -13.15 16.41
C PRO A 352 -23.11 -12.43 15.69
N ALA A 353 -21.97 -12.16 16.36
CA ALA A 353 -20.80 -11.52 15.75
C ALA A 353 -20.24 -12.39 14.62
N CYS A 354 -20.03 -13.68 14.84
CA CYS A 354 -19.59 -14.61 13.79
C CYS A 354 -20.62 -14.72 12.65
N GLY A 355 -21.91 -14.66 12.96
CA GLY A 355 -22.98 -14.63 11.95
C GLY A 355 -22.91 -13.40 11.05
N LEU A 356 -22.68 -12.22 11.63
CA LEU A 356 -22.48 -10.97 10.87
C LEU A 356 -21.20 -11.02 10.03
N ILE A 357 -20.08 -11.46 10.62
CA ILE A 357 -18.81 -11.60 9.89
C ILE A 357 -18.98 -12.57 8.72
N ALA A 358 -19.63 -13.73 8.94
CA ALA A 358 -19.87 -14.71 7.89
C ALA A 358 -20.76 -14.14 6.76
N ALA A 359 -21.83 -13.44 7.11
CA ALA A 359 -22.72 -12.80 6.14
C ALA A 359 -21.99 -11.76 5.31
N THR A 360 -21.15 -10.93 5.94
CA THR A 360 -20.30 -9.94 5.25
C THR A 360 -19.33 -10.64 4.31
N GLY A 361 -18.61 -11.67 4.77
CA GLY A 361 -17.66 -12.43 3.95
C GLY A 361 -18.33 -13.10 2.75
N LEU A 362 -19.52 -13.69 2.92
CA LEU A 362 -20.28 -14.28 1.80
C LEU A 362 -20.77 -13.21 0.83
N CYS A 363 -21.27 -12.08 1.33
CA CYS A 363 -21.69 -10.96 0.48
C CYS A 363 -20.53 -10.45 -0.37
N TRP A 364 -19.35 -10.23 0.22
CA TRP A 364 -18.15 -9.82 -0.52
C TRP A 364 -17.66 -10.89 -1.49
N THR A 365 -17.78 -12.18 -1.14
CA THR A 365 -17.44 -13.27 -2.06
C THR A 365 -18.28 -13.20 -3.33
N VAL A 366 -19.60 -13.08 -3.18
CA VAL A 366 -20.52 -12.96 -4.32
C VAL A 366 -20.22 -11.69 -5.12
N GLN A 367 -20.01 -10.58 -4.45
CA GLN A 367 -19.72 -9.29 -5.07
C GLN A 367 -18.44 -9.36 -5.92
N ARG A 368 -17.36 -9.94 -5.40
CA ARG A 368 -16.06 -10.06 -6.09
C ARG A 368 -16.04 -11.10 -7.20
N ILE A 369 -17.02 -12.01 -7.27
CA ILE A 369 -17.17 -12.98 -8.36
C ILE A 369 -17.91 -12.37 -9.54
N PHE A 370 -18.95 -11.57 -9.28
CA PHE A 370 -19.91 -11.16 -10.30
C PHE A 370 -19.82 -9.68 -10.68
N PHE A 371 -19.14 -8.87 -9.89
CA PHE A 371 -19.01 -7.42 -10.09
C PHE A 371 -17.57 -6.94 -9.93
#